data_bc58c29ea5a79e75874e3020be5e2c12
#
_entry.id   bc58c29ea5a79e75874e3020be5e2c12
#
_cell.length_a   1.000
_cell.length_b   1.000
_cell.length_c   1.000
_cell.angle_alpha   90.00
_cell.angle_beta   90.00
_cell.angle_gamma   90.00
#
_symmetry.space_group_name_H-M   'P 1'
#
loop_
_entity.id
_entity.type
_entity.pdbx_description
1 polymer ?
#
loop_
_entity_poly.entity_id
_entity_poly.type
_entity_poly.pdbx_seq_one_letter_code
_entity_poly.pdbx_strand_id
1 'polypeptide(L)'
;MKNKLTRELAVCGLSAVRALLDRNPDRVRRFFLAESLLPEFRTVLRRFAERKTLYRMVSPEELERLAGTVHHQGAVAMIEAPEVPDLDAATAAGWAARGERILVLDRLGNDHNLGAIVRSAAFFGVRNVVLAGPSAAALVTTSAFRVAEGGMEWVNLYGASDAGELARRAGPSLAILGADHRGSRTVREALSALPTGRAVALVLGNEETGISPASRAACSALVRIPGTGDLESLNVAQSAAVLLYELAAGAPAGQAGTGPGRPSGPSAPEPAVPRAPRPERPPASPRTGRPSAPPSRPTGGRRQDPPE
;
A
#
# COMPACT_ATOMS: atom_id res chain seq x y z
N MET A 1 10.38 9.69 -14.83
CA MET A 1 11.31 10.72 -15.36
C MET A 1 10.79 12.10 -14.96
N LYS A 2 11.56 12.90 -14.24
CA LYS A 2 11.22 14.32 -14.06
C LYS A 2 11.61 15.03 -15.35
N ASN A 3 10.65 15.64 -16.04
CA ASN A 3 10.97 16.50 -17.15
C ASN A 3 11.62 17.78 -16.59
N LYS A 4 12.95 17.92 -16.75
CA LYS A 4 13.73 19.03 -16.22
C LYS A 4 13.28 20.42 -16.75
N LEU A 5 12.61 20.45 -17.91
CA LEU A 5 12.12 21.68 -18.55
C LEU A 5 10.75 22.12 -18.00
N THR A 6 9.89 21.20 -17.56
CA THR A 6 8.52 21.52 -17.14
C THR A 6 8.27 21.31 -15.65
N ARG A 7 9.24 20.80 -14.88
CA ARG A 7 9.08 20.38 -13.47
C ARG A 7 7.88 19.42 -13.24
N GLU A 8 7.47 18.69 -14.26
CA GLU A 8 6.35 17.77 -14.16
C GLU A 8 6.81 16.35 -13.84
N LEU A 9 5.94 15.64 -13.14
CA LEU A 9 6.06 14.22 -12.80
C LEU A 9 4.84 13.47 -13.34
N ALA A 10 5.07 12.33 -13.97
CA ALA A 10 4.01 11.44 -14.42
C ALA A 10 3.53 10.55 -13.27
N VAL A 11 2.23 10.57 -12.98
CA VAL A 11 1.55 9.59 -12.15
C VAL A 11 0.86 8.60 -13.08
N CYS A 12 1.22 7.32 -13.00
CA CYS A 12 0.68 6.27 -13.87
C CYS A 12 0.32 5.02 -13.07
N GLY A 13 -0.48 4.15 -13.70
CA GLY A 13 -1.13 3.01 -13.02
C GLY A 13 -2.50 3.41 -12.45
N LEU A 14 -3.53 2.60 -12.74
CA LEU A 14 -4.93 2.97 -12.45
C LEU A 14 -5.18 3.31 -10.98
N SER A 15 -4.63 2.52 -10.04
CA SER A 15 -4.81 2.77 -8.60
C SER A 15 -4.24 4.12 -8.18
N ALA A 16 -3.03 4.47 -8.67
CA ALA A 16 -2.40 5.75 -8.35
C ALA A 16 -3.15 6.93 -8.99
N VAL A 17 -3.56 6.79 -10.24
CA VAL A 17 -4.32 7.82 -10.96
C VAL A 17 -5.69 8.03 -10.31
N ARG A 18 -6.42 6.96 -9.98
CA ARG A 18 -7.71 7.06 -9.27
C ARG A 18 -7.58 7.80 -7.95
N ALA A 19 -6.61 7.40 -7.12
CA ALA A 19 -6.39 8.06 -5.83
C ALA A 19 -6.06 9.56 -5.97
N LEU A 20 -5.22 9.92 -6.95
CA LEU A 20 -4.91 11.31 -7.26
C LEU A 20 -6.16 12.10 -7.68
N LEU A 21 -6.95 11.55 -8.62
CA LEU A 21 -8.14 12.21 -9.15
C LEU A 21 -9.27 12.33 -8.12
N ASP A 22 -9.37 11.39 -7.20
CA ASP A 22 -10.38 11.41 -6.13
C ASP A 22 -10.02 12.41 -5.03
N ARG A 23 -8.74 12.50 -4.67
CA ARG A 23 -8.32 13.30 -3.50
C ARG A 23 -7.77 14.67 -3.86
N ASN A 24 -6.98 14.73 -4.91
CA ASN A 24 -6.21 15.92 -5.28
C ASN A 24 -6.30 16.23 -6.79
N PRO A 25 -7.52 16.30 -7.39
CA PRO A 25 -7.68 16.51 -8.84
C PRO A 25 -7.06 17.84 -9.30
N ASP A 26 -6.95 18.81 -8.41
CA ASP A 26 -6.41 20.15 -8.71
C ASP A 26 -4.88 20.15 -8.93
N ARG A 27 -4.18 19.09 -8.52
CA ARG A 27 -2.76 18.89 -8.81
C ARG A 27 -2.51 18.48 -10.27
N VAL A 28 -3.54 18.00 -10.98
CA VAL A 28 -3.40 17.52 -12.36
C VAL A 28 -3.30 18.70 -13.31
N ARG A 29 -2.18 18.77 -14.03
CA ARG A 29 -1.91 19.78 -15.07
C ARG A 29 -2.36 19.28 -16.44
N ARG A 30 -2.12 17.99 -16.73
CA ARG A 30 -2.50 17.32 -17.99
C ARG A 30 -2.88 15.89 -17.70
N PHE A 31 -3.88 15.38 -18.40
CA PHE A 31 -4.34 14.00 -18.25
C PHE A 31 -4.40 13.29 -19.61
N PHE A 32 -3.80 12.12 -19.69
CA PHE A 32 -3.74 11.29 -20.89
C PHE A 32 -4.31 9.91 -20.58
N LEU A 33 -5.17 9.38 -21.47
CA LEU A 33 -5.83 8.11 -21.23
C LEU A 33 -6.08 7.37 -22.54
N ALA A 34 -6.16 6.04 -22.44
CA ALA A 34 -6.63 5.18 -23.52
C ALA A 34 -8.15 5.35 -23.71
N GLU A 35 -8.64 5.23 -24.93
CA GLU A 35 -10.07 5.37 -25.26
C GLU A 35 -10.95 4.44 -24.44
N SER A 36 -10.48 3.22 -24.16
CA SER A 36 -11.19 2.21 -23.35
C SER A 36 -11.53 2.68 -21.92
N LEU A 37 -10.82 3.68 -21.39
CA LEU A 37 -11.03 4.24 -20.05
C LEU A 37 -11.99 5.44 -20.03
N LEU A 38 -12.46 5.92 -21.17
CA LEU A 38 -13.41 7.05 -21.24
C LEU A 38 -14.67 6.87 -20.37
N PRO A 39 -15.31 5.69 -20.34
CA PRO A 39 -16.52 5.50 -19.51
C PRO A 39 -16.22 5.69 -18.03
N GLU A 40 -15.07 5.21 -17.56
CA GLU A 40 -14.66 5.28 -16.16
C GLU A 40 -14.39 6.73 -15.71
N PHE A 41 -13.66 7.50 -16.51
CA PHE A 41 -13.23 8.85 -16.14
C PHE A 41 -14.18 9.96 -16.61
N ARG A 42 -15.37 9.63 -17.15
CA ARG A 42 -16.33 10.61 -17.71
C ARG A 42 -16.60 11.80 -16.79
N THR A 43 -16.82 11.55 -15.51
CA THR A 43 -17.10 12.62 -14.52
C THR A 43 -15.90 13.53 -14.32
N VAL A 44 -14.72 12.96 -14.23
CA VAL A 44 -13.46 13.71 -14.08
C VAL A 44 -13.19 14.55 -15.33
N LEU A 45 -13.35 13.97 -16.52
CA LEU A 45 -13.15 14.67 -17.80
C LEU A 45 -14.09 15.86 -17.96
N ARG A 46 -15.35 15.77 -17.49
CA ARG A 46 -16.28 16.91 -17.47
C ARG A 46 -15.75 18.04 -16.59
N ARG A 47 -15.29 17.74 -15.37
CA ARG A 47 -14.66 18.74 -14.48
C ARG A 47 -13.39 19.35 -15.10
N PHE A 48 -12.60 18.56 -15.82
CA PHE A 48 -11.41 19.06 -16.52
C PHE A 48 -11.77 19.99 -17.67
N ALA A 49 -12.83 19.70 -18.43
CA ALA A 49 -13.34 20.59 -19.47
C ALA A 49 -13.80 21.94 -18.88
N GLU A 50 -14.56 21.93 -17.79
CA GLU A 50 -15.02 23.14 -17.08
C GLU A 50 -13.85 23.99 -16.57
N ARG A 51 -12.77 23.35 -16.08
CA ARG A 51 -11.58 24.03 -15.53
C ARG A 51 -10.52 24.32 -16.57
N LYS A 52 -10.75 23.94 -17.84
CA LYS A 52 -9.77 24.07 -18.94
C LYS A 52 -8.47 23.28 -18.67
N THR A 53 -8.54 22.21 -17.87
CA THR A 53 -7.40 21.30 -17.67
C THR A 53 -7.26 20.46 -18.94
N LEU A 54 -6.04 20.41 -19.49
CA LEU A 54 -5.79 19.68 -20.74
C LEU A 54 -5.94 18.16 -20.51
N TYR A 55 -6.74 17.51 -21.35
CA TYR A 55 -6.79 16.07 -21.45
C TYR A 55 -6.85 15.58 -22.89
N ARG A 56 -6.33 14.40 -23.17
CA ARG A 56 -6.32 13.79 -24.50
C ARG A 56 -6.42 12.28 -24.43
N MET A 57 -7.16 11.69 -25.37
CA MET A 57 -7.05 10.28 -25.69
C MET A 57 -5.81 10.08 -26.55
N VAL A 58 -5.01 9.09 -26.20
CA VAL A 58 -3.74 8.79 -26.86
C VAL A 58 -3.50 7.29 -26.97
N SER A 59 -2.59 6.90 -27.86
CA SER A 59 -2.25 5.50 -28.05
C SER A 59 -1.44 4.94 -26.87
N PRO A 60 -1.38 3.60 -26.72
CA PRO A 60 -0.54 2.97 -25.69
C PRO A 60 0.94 3.38 -25.79
N GLU A 61 1.47 3.53 -26.99
CA GLU A 61 2.87 3.92 -27.23
C GLU A 61 3.12 5.38 -26.81
N GLU A 62 2.14 6.25 -26.94
CA GLU A 62 2.25 7.63 -26.44
C GLU A 62 2.15 7.65 -24.91
N LEU A 63 1.29 6.84 -24.31
CA LEU A 63 1.21 6.68 -22.85
C LEU A 63 2.54 6.16 -22.27
N GLU A 64 3.16 5.17 -22.92
CA GLU A 64 4.46 4.64 -22.52
C GLU A 64 5.54 5.74 -22.56
N ARG A 65 5.59 6.55 -23.61
CA ARG A 65 6.53 7.67 -23.71
C ARG A 65 6.31 8.72 -22.63
N LEU A 66 5.06 9.02 -22.27
CA LEU A 66 4.70 9.97 -21.22
C LEU A 66 5.05 9.45 -19.82
N ALA A 67 4.74 8.17 -19.55
CA ALA A 67 5.00 7.53 -18.27
C ALA A 67 6.45 7.09 -18.09
N GLY A 68 7.19 6.86 -19.19
CA GLY A 68 8.52 6.24 -19.19
C GLY A 68 8.49 4.76 -18.78
N THR A 69 7.34 4.10 -18.92
CA THR A 69 7.14 2.68 -18.56
C THR A 69 5.92 2.10 -19.29
N VAL A 70 5.97 0.82 -19.59
CA VAL A 70 4.84 0.03 -20.13
C VAL A 70 3.71 -0.21 -19.11
N HIS A 71 3.99 -0.01 -17.82
CA HIS A 71 3.06 -0.31 -16.72
C HIS A 71 2.09 0.83 -16.41
N HIS A 72 1.69 1.62 -17.41
CA HIS A 72 0.78 2.77 -17.25
C HIS A 72 -0.70 2.39 -17.11
N GLN A 73 -1.09 1.17 -17.45
CA GLN A 73 -2.48 0.67 -17.36
C GLN A 73 -3.52 1.58 -18.05
N GLY A 74 -3.13 2.25 -19.13
CA GLY A 74 -4.01 3.08 -19.95
C GLY A 74 -4.24 4.51 -19.42
N ALA A 75 -3.61 4.94 -18.34
CA ALA A 75 -3.80 6.29 -17.80
C ALA A 75 -2.50 6.91 -17.26
N VAL A 76 -2.29 8.19 -17.59
CA VAL A 76 -1.15 9.00 -17.11
C VAL A 76 -1.63 10.40 -16.77
N ALA A 77 -1.43 10.81 -15.54
CA ALA A 77 -1.66 12.17 -15.07
C ALA A 77 -0.32 12.88 -14.86
N MET A 78 -0.13 14.03 -15.50
CA MET A 78 1.02 14.89 -15.28
C MET A 78 0.69 15.86 -14.15
N ILE A 79 1.48 15.84 -13.10
CA ILE A 79 1.38 16.77 -11.97
C ILE A 79 2.63 17.62 -11.88
N GLU A 80 2.58 18.76 -11.22
CA GLU A 80 3.78 19.43 -10.77
C GLU A 80 4.55 18.50 -9.83
N ALA A 81 5.86 18.36 -10.04
CA ALA A 81 6.68 17.48 -9.21
C ALA A 81 6.55 17.91 -7.74
N PRO A 82 6.10 17.01 -6.85
CA PRO A 82 5.90 17.39 -5.47
C PRO A 82 7.21 17.79 -4.83
N GLU A 83 7.18 18.89 -4.10
CA GLU A 83 8.26 19.28 -3.21
C GLU A 83 8.12 18.51 -1.90
N VAL A 84 9.24 18.15 -1.32
CA VAL A 84 9.32 17.57 0.03
C VAL A 84 9.81 18.70 0.93
N PRO A 85 8.89 19.34 1.68
CA PRO A 85 9.26 20.45 2.55
C PRO A 85 10.13 19.95 3.71
N ASP A 86 11.04 20.80 4.15
CA ASP A 86 11.78 20.52 5.38
C ASP A 86 10.83 20.47 6.57
N LEU A 87 11.04 19.49 7.45
CA LEU A 87 10.26 19.34 8.67
C LEU A 87 10.50 20.55 9.58
N ASP A 88 9.46 21.31 9.88
CA ASP A 88 9.55 22.42 10.82
C ASP A 88 9.25 22.00 12.27
N ALA A 89 9.68 22.84 13.24
CA ALA A 89 9.55 22.53 14.66
C ALA A 89 8.08 22.50 15.12
N ALA A 90 7.22 23.35 14.57
CA ALA A 90 5.79 23.39 14.96
C ALA A 90 5.07 22.11 14.54
N THR A 91 5.33 21.64 13.33
CA THR A 91 4.83 20.36 12.80
C THR A 91 5.28 19.18 13.67
N ALA A 92 6.59 19.08 13.96
CA ALA A 92 7.14 17.99 14.76
C ALA A 92 6.60 18.00 16.21
N ALA A 93 6.56 19.16 16.85
CA ALA A 93 5.99 19.33 18.19
C ALA A 93 4.48 19.01 18.21
N GLY A 94 3.75 19.39 17.15
CA GLY A 94 2.33 19.07 16.98
C GLY A 94 2.09 17.55 16.91
N TRP A 95 2.92 16.80 16.20
CA TRP A 95 2.84 15.33 16.18
C TRP A 95 3.10 14.71 17.56
N ALA A 96 4.12 15.22 18.25
CA ALA A 96 4.44 14.77 19.61
C ALA A 96 3.28 15.02 20.58
N ALA A 97 2.66 16.19 20.53
CA ALA A 97 1.53 16.55 21.38
C ALA A 97 0.27 15.70 21.12
N ARG A 98 0.04 15.28 19.86
CA ARG A 98 -1.12 14.44 19.49
C ARG A 98 -0.86 12.94 19.63
N GLY A 99 0.33 12.52 20.05
CA GLY A 99 0.67 11.10 20.19
C GLY A 99 0.74 10.34 18.84
N GLU A 100 1.11 11.04 17.77
CA GLU A 100 1.07 10.46 16.42
C GLU A 100 2.12 9.38 16.19
N ARG A 101 1.86 8.55 15.19
CA ARG A 101 2.80 7.56 14.66
C ARG A 101 3.48 8.15 13.44
N ILE A 102 4.82 8.11 13.44
CA ILE A 102 5.68 8.73 12.44
C ILE A 102 6.60 7.64 11.89
N LEU A 103 6.85 7.67 10.60
CA LEU A 103 7.84 6.81 9.95
C LEU A 103 9.03 7.67 9.50
N VAL A 104 10.24 7.25 9.83
CA VAL A 104 11.48 7.89 9.37
C VAL A 104 12.22 6.91 8.47
N LEU A 105 12.52 7.32 7.25
CA LEU A 105 13.28 6.56 6.27
C LEU A 105 14.69 7.16 6.16
N ASP A 106 15.63 6.52 6.87
CA ASP A 106 16.99 7.03 7.01
C ASP A 106 17.87 6.56 5.86
N ARG A 107 18.13 7.48 4.91
CA ARG A 107 18.99 7.26 3.74
C ARG A 107 18.53 6.10 2.85
N LEU A 108 17.22 5.94 2.68
CA LEU A 108 16.67 4.95 1.75
C LEU A 108 17.29 5.12 0.36
N GLY A 109 17.73 4.01 -0.26
CA GLY A 109 18.47 4.03 -1.52
C GLY A 109 17.63 3.84 -2.78
N ASN A 110 16.36 3.42 -2.65
CA ASN A 110 15.57 2.94 -3.78
C ASN A 110 14.14 3.49 -3.78
N ASP A 111 13.70 4.04 -4.92
CA ASP A 111 12.37 4.63 -5.10
C ASP A 111 11.23 3.59 -5.14
N HIS A 112 11.50 2.35 -5.58
CA HIS A 112 10.54 1.25 -5.47
C HIS A 112 10.27 0.90 -4.01
N ASN A 113 11.32 0.84 -3.17
CA ASN A 113 11.16 0.63 -1.74
C ASN A 113 10.38 1.78 -1.10
N LEU A 114 10.65 3.03 -1.48
CA LEU A 114 9.84 4.16 -1.02
C LEU A 114 8.35 3.95 -1.35
N GLY A 115 8.03 3.62 -2.59
CA GLY A 115 6.65 3.38 -3.02
C GLY A 115 5.96 2.29 -2.21
N ALA A 116 6.62 1.14 -2.03
CA ALA A 116 6.09 0.00 -1.27
C ALA A 116 5.90 0.33 0.24
N ILE A 117 6.85 1.05 0.83
CA ILE A 117 6.77 1.51 2.22
C ILE A 117 5.63 2.50 2.41
N VAL A 118 5.50 3.48 1.52
CA VAL A 118 4.42 4.48 1.55
C VAL A 118 3.05 3.80 1.40
N ARG A 119 2.92 2.79 0.53
CA ARG A 119 1.70 1.98 0.41
C ARG A 119 1.34 1.33 1.74
N SER A 120 2.31 0.70 2.41
CA SER A 120 2.11 0.08 3.72
C SER A 120 1.78 1.11 4.80
N ALA A 121 2.47 2.25 4.84
CA ALA A 121 2.21 3.34 5.78
C ALA A 121 0.77 3.87 5.62
N ALA A 122 0.36 4.14 4.38
CA ALA A 122 -1.00 4.58 4.06
C ALA A 122 -2.05 3.54 4.49
N PHE A 123 -1.80 2.25 4.24
CA PHE A 123 -2.69 1.16 4.61
C PHE A 123 -2.89 1.05 6.13
N PHE A 124 -1.81 1.15 6.89
CA PHE A 124 -1.84 1.08 8.36
C PHE A 124 -2.15 2.42 9.04
N GLY A 125 -2.43 3.48 8.29
CA GLY A 125 -2.82 4.77 8.85
C GLY A 125 -1.68 5.63 9.38
N VAL A 126 -0.42 5.28 9.11
CA VAL A 126 0.75 6.11 9.43
C VAL A 126 0.89 7.17 8.35
N ARG A 127 0.51 8.40 8.69
CA ARG A 127 0.36 9.50 7.73
C ARG A 127 1.62 10.35 7.55
N ASN A 128 2.46 10.43 8.55
CA ASN A 128 3.63 11.30 8.56
C ASN A 128 4.89 10.49 8.29
N VAL A 129 5.55 10.79 7.18
CA VAL A 129 6.76 10.11 6.71
C VAL A 129 7.87 11.13 6.55
N VAL A 130 8.96 10.93 7.26
CA VAL A 130 10.17 11.77 7.20
C VAL A 130 11.21 11.06 6.36
N LEU A 131 11.60 11.69 5.26
CA LEU A 131 12.70 11.25 4.41
C LEU A 131 14.00 11.89 4.93
N ALA A 132 14.82 11.09 5.61
CA ALA A 132 16.06 11.57 6.21
C ALA A 132 17.25 11.33 5.29
N GLY A 133 18.09 12.34 5.14
CA GLY A 133 19.33 12.32 4.35
C GLY A 133 19.32 13.24 3.13
N PRO A 134 20.51 13.51 2.55
CA PRO A 134 20.72 14.60 1.60
C PRO A 134 20.03 14.45 0.24
N SER A 135 19.66 13.23 -0.16
CA SER A 135 19.06 12.95 -1.48
C SER A 135 17.67 12.36 -1.39
N ALA A 136 17.08 12.35 -0.22
CA ALA A 136 15.84 11.63 0.05
C ALA A 136 14.65 12.10 -0.81
N ALA A 137 14.53 13.40 -1.06
CA ALA A 137 13.48 13.96 -1.94
C ALA A 137 13.60 13.49 -3.41
N ALA A 138 14.79 13.06 -3.85
CA ALA A 138 14.99 12.55 -5.21
C ALA A 138 14.28 11.20 -5.46
N LEU A 139 13.94 10.47 -4.40
CA LEU A 139 13.21 9.19 -4.47
C LEU A 139 11.72 9.36 -4.80
N VAL A 140 11.17 10.58 -4.73
CA VAL A 140 9.78 10.86 -5.09
C VAL A 140 9.67 10.93 -6.62
N THR A 141 9.54 9.77 -7.25
CA THR A 141 9.57 9.56 -8.70
C THR A 141 8.25 8.99 -9.22
N THR A 142 8.08 8.95 -10.54
CA THR A 142 6.98 8.22 -11.19
C THR A 142 6.90 6.76 -10.73
N SER A 143 8.05 6.12 -10.54
CA SER A 143 8.11 4.73 -10.08
C SER A 143 7.60 4.59 -8.65
N ALA A 144 8.01 5.48 -7.74
CA ALA A 144 7.51 5.51 -6.37
C ALA A 144 5.98 5.69 -6.31
N PHE A 145 5.43 6.63 -7.10
CA PHE A 145 3.97 6.83 -7.20
C PHE A 145 3.24 5.57 -7.70
N ARG A 146 3.77 4.93 -8.74
CA ARG A 146 3.18 3.72 -9.31
C ARG A 146 3.17 2.57 -8.30
N VAL A 147 4.30 2.33 -7.62
CA VAL A 147 4.44 1.24 -6.64
C VAL A 147 3.61 1.51 -5.39
N ALA A 148 3.45 2.77 -5.00
CA ALA A 148 2.60 3.16 -3.87
C ALA A 148 1.11 2.94 -4.12
N GLU A 149 0.67 2.69 -5.37
CA GLU A 149 -0.72 2.41 -5.75
C GLU A 149 -1.74 3.37 -5.10
N GLY A 150 -1.41 4.66 -5.12
CA GLY A 150 -2.24 5.72 -4.53
C GLY A 150 -1.89 6.08 -3.09
N GLY A 151 -1.01 5.33 -2.43
CA GLY A 151 -0.57 5.63 -1.05
C GLY A 151 0.04 7.02 -0.89
N MET A 152 0.67 7.56 -1.96
CA MET A 152 1.23 8.92 -1.97
C MET A 152 0.21 10.02 -1.70
N GLU A 153 -1.06 9.79 -1.98
CA GLU A 153 -2.14 10.74 -1.74
C GLU A 153 -2.67 10.68 -0.29
N TRP A 154 -2.15 9.78 0.53
CA TRP A 154 -2.59 9.54 1.90
C TRP A 154 -1.52 9.84 2.95
N VAL A 155 -0.30 10.13 2.55
CA VAL A 155 0.81 10.44 3.45
C VAL A 155 1.33 11.85 3.20
N ASN A 156 1.90 12.44 4.24
CA ASN A 156 2.64 13.69 4.17
C ASN A 156 4.13 13.36 4.20
N LEU A 157 4.88 13.83 3.21
CA LEU A 157 6.32 13.64 3.13
C LEU A 157 7.05 14.90 3.60
N TYR A 158 8.04 14.73 4.47
CA TYR A 158 8.89 15.81 4.98
C TYR A 158 10.35 15.42 4.87
N GLY A 159 11.22 16.41 4.71
CA GLY A 159 12.67 16.24 4.71
C GLY A 159 13.28 16.50 6.08
N ALA A 160 14.32 15.74 6.44
CA ALA A 160 15.17 16.01 7.59
C ALA A 160 16.59 15.53 7.32
N SER A 161 17.58 16.00 8.08
CA SER A 161 18.95 15.50 7.97
C SER A 161 19.08 14.06 8.51
N ASP A 162 18.43 13.78 9.64
CA ASP A 162 18.45 12.51 10.35
C ASP A 162 17.29 12.44 11.39
N ALA A 163 17.14 11.30 12.05
CA ALA A 163 16.13 11.14 13.10
C ALA A 163 16.39 12.02 14.34
N GLY A 164 17.65 12.44 14.56
CA GLY A 164 18.00 13.36 15.65
C GLY A 164 17.44 14.76 15.44
N GLU A 165 17.33 15.20 14.18
CA GLU A 165 16.65 16.46 13.86
C GLU A 165 15.17 16.41 14.23
N LEU A 166 14.47 15.32 13.90
CA LEU A 166 13.10 15.09 14.33
C LEU A 166 13.00 15.10 15.87
N ALA A 167 13.92 14.39 16.57
CA ALA A 167 13.94 14.36 18.04
C ALA A 167 14.08 15.75 18.66
N ARG A 168 15.00 16.56 18.15
CA ARG A 168 15.21 17.94 18.66
C ARG A 168 13.99 18.82 18.45
N ARG A 169 13.33 18.69 17.28
CA ARG A 169 12.14 19.50 16.92
C ARG A 169 10.87 19.06 17.64
N ALA A 170 10.69 17.75 17.85
CA ALA A 170 9.53 17.20 18.54
C ALA A 170 9.61 17.29 20.07
N GLY A 171 10.82 17.37 20.62
CA GLY A 171 11.07 17.39 22.06
C GLY A 171 10.92 16.02 22.75
N PRO A 172 10.97 15.97 24.09
CA PRO A 172 11.05 14.74 24.86
C PRO A 172 9.79 13.87 24.84
N SER A 173 8.67 14.39 24.34
CA SER A 173 7.41 13.65 24.24
C SER A 173 7.38 12.65 23.10
N LEU A 174 8.37 12.63 22.21
CA LEU A 174 8.52 11.67 21.14
C LEU A 174 9.45 10.53 21.57
N ALA A 175 9.02 9.28 21.42
CA ALA A 175 9.89 8.11 21.48
C ALA A 175 10.34 7.71 20.08
N ILE A 176 11.64 7.40 19.91
CA ILE A 176 12.18 6.97 18.63
C ILE A 176 12.64 5.52 18.72
N LEU A 177 12.07 4.65 17.90
CA LEU A 177 12.38 3.23 17.81
C LEU A 177 13.14 2.97 16.51
N GLY A 178 14.36 2.46 16.61
CA GLY A 178 15.17 2.10 15.44
C GLY A 178 15.02 0.63 15.07
N ALA A 179 14.70 0.32 13.81
CA ALA A 179 14.63 -1.06 13.32
C ALA A 179 16.04 -1.59 13.04
N ASP A 180 16.47 -2.58 13.81
CA ASP A 180 17.78 -3.23 13.67
C ASP A 180 17.65 -4.70 14.07
N HIS A 181 18.21 -5.63 13.28
CA HIS A 181 18.18 -7.06 13.57
C HIS A 181 18.81 -7.41 14.93
N ARG A 182 19.73 -6.57 15.44
CA ARG A 182 20.35 -6.68 16.76
C ARG A 182 19.51 -6.08 17.89
N GLY A 183 18.30 -5.58 17.58
CA GLY A 183 17.40 -5.06 18.60
C GLY A 183 17.06 -6.12 19.65
N SER A 184 16.93 -5.68 20.90
CA SER A 184 16.61 -6.57 22.03
C SER A 184 15.12 -6.81 22.22
N ARG A 185 14.26 -6.03 21.57
CA ARG A 185 12.80 -6.03 21.74
C ARG A 185 12.08 -6.03 20.39
N THR A 186 10.85 -6.51 20.39
CA THR A 186 9.89 -6.26 19.31
C THR A 186 9.29 -4.86 19.41
N VAL A 187 8.64 -4.38 18.35
CA VAL A 187 7.89 -3.09 18.40
C VAL A 187 6.82 -3.15 19.49
N ARG A 188 6.10 -4.25 19.61
CA ARG A 188 5.04 -4.46 20.61
C ARG A 188 5.57 -4.32 22.04
N GLU A 189 6.69 -4.97 22.37
CA GLU A 189 7.33 -4.87 23.67
C GLU A 189 7.83 -3.45 23.97
N ALA A 190 8.39 -2.77 22.96
CA ALA A 190 8.84 -1.39 23.11
C ALA A 190 7.65 -0.45 23.37
N LEU A 191 6.55 -0.61 22.64
CA LEU A 191 5.33 0.19 22.83
C LEU A 191 4.69 -0.03 24.20
N SER A 192 4.67 -1.28 24.70
CA SER A 192 4.11 -1.61 26.02
C SER A 192 4.87 -0.95 27.19
N ALA A 193 6.13 -0.61 26.96
CA ALA A 193 6.95 0.08 27.96
C ALA A 193 6.80 1.61 27.94
N LEU A 194 6.06 2.17 26.98
CA LEU A 194 5.83 3.60 26.85
C LEU A 194 4.51 4.02 27.50
N PRO A 195 4.42 5.26 28.00
CA PRO A 195 3.16 5.83 28.44
C PRO A 195 2.10 5.80 27.34
N THR A 196 0.85 5.53 27.71
CA THR A 196 -0.28 5.54 26.77
C THR A 196 -0.40 6.91 26.09
N GLY A 197 -0.61 6.88 24.76
CA GLY A 197 -0.75 8.11 23.97
C GLY A 197 0.56 8.80 23.61
N ARG A 198 1.72 8.27 24.00
CA ARG A 198 3.02 8.82 23.60
C ARG A 198 3.21 8.72 22.09
N ALA A 199 3.71 9.80 21.47
CA ALA A 199 4.10 9.79 20.08
C ALA A 199 5.30 8.86 19.85
N VAL A 200 5.29 8.16 18.70
CA VAL A 200 6.35 7.21 18.38
C VAL A 200 6.78 7.39 16.94
N ALA A 201 8.07 7.54 16.71
CA ALA A 201 8.70 7.47 15.41
C ALA A 201 9.41 6.11 15.24
N LEU A 202 9.13 5.43 14.14
CA LEU A 202 9.84 4.22 13.72
C LEU A 202 10.85 4.59 12.66
N VAL A 203 12.12 4.28 12.89
CA VAL A 203 13.24 4.55 11.96
C VAL A 203 13.59 3.28 11.23
N LEU A 204 13.52 3.32 9.90
CA LEU A 204 14.03 2.28 8.99
C LEU A 204 15.29 2.81 8.32
N GLY A 205 16.36 2.04 8.36
CA GLY A 205 17.63 2.40 7.78
C GLY A 205 17.76 2.02 6.30
N ASN A 206 18.88 2.38 5.73
CA ASN A 206 19.30 1.98 4.39
C ASN A 206 19.45 0.46 4.28
N GLU A 207 19.21 -0.08 3.09
CA GLU A 207 19.18 -1.51 2.82
C GLU A 207 20.54 -2.20 3.06
N GLU A 208 21.63 -1.49 2.84
CA GLU A 208 23.00 -2.04 2.94
C GLU A 208 23.67 -1.67 4.27
N THR A 209 23.52 -0.40 4.68
CA THR A 209 24.27 0.15 5.82
C THR A 209 23.44 0.27 7.10
N GLY A 210 22.16 -0.02 7.03
CA GLY A 210 21.24 0.10 8.17
C GLY A 210 21.00 1.56 8.59
N ILE A 211 20.64 1.74 9.86
CA ILE A 211 20.39 3.07 10.46
C ILE A 211 21.72 3.81 10.62
N SER A 212 21.76 5.07 10.19
CA SER A 212 22.95 5.93 10.33
C SER A 212 23.34 6.15 11.79
N PRO A 213 24.63 6.41 12.09
CA PRO A 213 25.06 6.70 13.46
C PRO A 213 24.29 7.86 14.10
N ALA A 214 23.98 8.92 13.34
CA ALA A 214 23.23 10.07 13.82
C ALA A 214 21.77 9.70 14.18
N SER A 215 21.09 8.97 13.32
CA SER A 215 19.73 8.48 13.59
C SER A 215 19.71 7.45 14.72
N ARG A 216 20.71 6.56 14.78
CA ARG A 216 20.84 5.56 15.84
C ARG A 216 21.03 6.20 17.22
N ALA A 217 21.82 7.25 17.33
CA ALA A 217 22.03 7.97 18.58
C ALA A 217 20.74 8.63 19.12
N ALA A 218 19.79 8.94 18.24
CA ALA A 218 18.49 9.48 18.63
C ALA A 218 17.47 8.42 19.05
N CYS A 219 17.74 7.13 18.80
CA CYS A 219 16.82 6.06 19.15
C CYS A 219 16.81 5.80 20.65
N SER A 220 15.62 5.79 21.25
CA SER A 220 15.42 5.40 22.66
C SER A 220 15.49 3.88 22.85
N ALA A 221 15.21 3.11 21.80
CA ALA A 221 15.36 1.66 21.76
C ALA A 221 15.59 1.16 20.33
N LEU A 222 16.25 0.01 20.22
CA LEU A 222 16.34 -0.73 18.98
C LEU A 222 15.35 -1.90 19.01
N VAL A 223 14.57 -2.04 17.94
CA VAL A 223 13.53 -3.06 17.80
C VAL A 223 13.86 -3.98 16.63
N ARG A 224 13.48 -5.25 16.76
CA ARG A 224 13.69 -6.26 15.72
C ARG A 224 12.40 -6.95 15.30
N ILE A 225 12.42 -7.54 14.13
CA ILE A 225 11.47 -8.56 13.72
C ILE A 225 12.06 -9.90 14.16
N PRO A 226 11.34 -10.71 14.97
CA PRO A 226 11.79 -12.05 15.32
C PRO A 226 11.86 -12.94 14.07
N GLY A 227 12.96 -13.67 13.91
CA GLY A 227 13.18 -14.63 12.82
C GLY A 227 13.91 -15.87 13.33
N THR A 228 14.13 -16.86 12.48
CA THR A 228 14.87 -18.09 12.80
C THR A 228 16.36 -17.85 13.01
N GLY A 229 16.89 -16.79 12.41
CA GLY A 229 18.33 -16.47 12.43
C GLY A 229 19.08 -16.97 11.19
N ASP A 230 18.42 -17.70 10.30
CA ASP A 230 19.03 -18.18 9.05
C ASP A 230 19.33 -17.06 8.06
N LEU A 231 18.57 -15.96 8.13
CA LEU A 231 18.79 -14.75 7.36
C LEU A 231 18.92 -13.55 8.31
N GLU A 232 19.85 -12.65 7.99
CA GLU A 232 20.12 -11.47 8.83
C GLU A 232 18.99 -10.44 8.78
N SER A 233 18.37 -10.26 7.60
CA SER A 233 17.35 -9.23 7.39
C SER A 233 16.37 -9.59 6.27
N LEU A 234 15.23 -8.90 6.28
CA LEU A 234 14.29 -8.83 5.16
C LEU A 234 14.55 -7.58 4.33
N ASN A 235 14.04 -7.55 3.10
CA ASN A 235 13.96 -6.31 2.33
C ASN A 235 13.30 -5.22 3.17
N VAL A 236 13.78 -3.97 3.06
CA VAL A 236 13.32 -2.85 3.90
C VAL A 236 11.80 -2.59 3.77
N ALA A 237 11.22 -2.77 2.59
CA ALA A 237 9.77 -2.59 2.40
C ALA A 237 8.95 -3.72 3.05
N GLN A 238 9.46 -4.95 3.06
CA GLN A 238 8.86 -6.08 3.77
C GLN A 238 8.97 -5.86 5.28
N SER A 239 10.15 -5.47 5.77
CA SER A 239 10.36 -5.09 7.17
C SER A 239 9.41 -3.98 7.59
N ALA A 240 9.25 -2.95 6.75
CA ALA A 240 8.32 -1.85 6.99
C ALA A 240 6.88 -2.34 7.17
N ALA A 241 6.40 -3.26 6.34
CA ALA A 241 5.04 -3.76 6.44
C ALA A 241 4.79 -4.48 7.77
N VAL A 242 5.72 -5.32 8.22
CA VAL A 242 5.62 -6.04 9.50
C VAL A 242 5.67 -5.07 10.69
N LEU A 243 6.63 -4.16 10.69
CA LEU A 243 6.84 -3.21 11.79
C LEU A 243 5.72 -2.18 11.88
N LEU A 244 5.18 -1.71 10.73
CA LEU A 244 4.03 -0.81 10.68
C LEU A 244 2.75 -1.48 11.16
N TYR A 245 2.56 -2.77 10.86
CA TYR A 245 1.45 -3.54 11.43
C TYR A 245 1.50 -3.57 12.96
N GLU A 246 2.65 -3.87 13.55
CA GLU A 246 2.82 -3.86 15.01
C GLU A 246 2.65 -2.46 15.61
N LEU A 247 3.19 -1.42 14.93
CA LEU A 247 3.07 -0.02 15.34
C LEU A 247 1.60 0.43 15.37
N ALA A 248 0.80 0.04 14.35
CA ALA A 248 -0.60 0.38 14.25
C ALA A 248 -1.46 -0.42 15.24
N ALA A 249 -1.18 -1.71 15.43
CA ALA A 249 -1.90 -2.56 16.36
C ALA A 249 -1.73 -2.13 17.83
N GLY A 250 -0.61 -1.48 18.16
CA GLY A 250 -0.36 -0.89 19.48
C GLY A 250 -0.95 0.51 19.69
N ALA A 251 -1.66 1.07 18.70
CA ALA A 251 -2.33 2.35 18.87
C ALA A 251 -3.66 2.16 19.62
N PRO A 252 -4.04 3.08 20.55
CA PRO A 252 -5.35 3.03 21.20
C PRO A 252 -6.47 3.07 20.15
N ALA A 253 -7.52 2.27 20.34
CA ALA A 253 -8.70 2.27 19.49
C ALA A 253 -9.29 3.69 19.41
N GLY A 254 -9.24 4.32 18.24
CA GLY A 254 -9.65 5.72 18.02
C GLY A 254 -8.61 6.57 17.28
N GLN A 255 -7.34 6.17 17.25
CA GLN A 255 -6.30 6.85 16.47
C GLN A 255 -6.05 6.19 15.10
N ALA A 256 -6.66 5.05 14.81
CA ALA A 256 -6.69 4.50 13.46
C ALA A 256 -7.48 5.47 12.57
N GLY A 257 -6.75 6.44 11.98
CA GLY A 257 -7.13 7.27 10.87
C GLY A 257 -8.58 7.75 10.81
N THR A 258 -8.99 8.70 11.66
CA THR A 258 -10.06 9.62 11.29
C THR A 258 -9.53 10.64 10.28
N GLY A 259 -9.15 10.14 9.10
CA GLY A 259 -9.11 10.99 7.92
C GLY A 259 -10.54 11.43 7.61
N PRO A 260 -10.76 12.60 6.97
CA PRO A 260 -12.09 13.04 6.56
C PRO A 260 -12.77 11.89 5.82
N GLY A 261 -13.97 11.52 6.31
CA GLY A 261 -14.69 10.33 5.89
C GLY A 261 -14.66 10.16 4.38
N ARG A 262 -14.44 8.93 3.95
CA ARG A 262 -14.64 8.53 2.57
C ARG A 262 -16.01 9.09 2.16
N PRO A 263 -16.12 9.96 1.14
CA PRO A 263 -17.43 10.28 0.61
C PRO A 263 -18.07 8.93 0.24
N SER A 264 -19.24 8.66 0.81
CA SER A 264 -20.06 7.52 0.42
C SER A 264 -20.51 7.74 -1.02
N GLY A 265 -19.61 7.43 -1.96
CA GLY A 265 -19.99 7.26 -3.35
C GLY A 265 -20.92 6.03 -3.43
N PRO A 266 -21.89 6.03 -4.35
CA PRO A 266 -22.77 4.89 -4.52
C PRO A 266 -21.91 3.64 -4.70
N SER A 267 -22.17 2.61 -3.89
CA SER A 267 -21.56 1.30 -4.03
C SER A 267 -21.68 0.88 -5.49
N ALA A 268 -20.55 0.66 -6.15
CA ALA A 268 -20.57 0.05 -7.45
C ALA A 268 -21.32 -1.29 -7.30
N PRO A 269 -22.27 -1.62 -8.19
CA PRO A 269 -22.93 -2.92 -8.13
C PRO A 269 -21.84 -3.99 -8.24
N GLU A 270 -21.88 -4.92 -7.30
CA GLU A 270 -21.02 -6.10 -7.31
C GLU A 270 -21.09 -6.73 -8.71
N PRO A 271 -19.97 -7.04 -9.36
CA PRO A 271 -20.01 -7.69 -10.66
C PRO A 271 -20.78 -9.00 -10.51
N ALA A 272 -21.91 -9.10 -11.21
CA ALA A 272 -22.71 -10.31 -11.23
C ALA A 272 -21.81 -11.48 -11.68
N VAL A 273 -21.53 -12.39 -10.77
CA VAL A 273 -20.84 -13.64 -11.08
C VAL A 273 -21.74 -14.35 -12.10
N PRO A 274 -21.27 -14.66 -13.32
CA PRO A 274 -22.06 -15.43 -14.28
C PRO A 274 -22.43 -16.75 -13.62
N ARG A 275 -23.72 -16.98 -13.37
CA ARG A 275 -24.20 -18.28 -12.94
C ARG A 275 -23.84 -19.28 -14.05
N ALA A 276 -23.07 -20.28 -13.70
CA ALA A 276 -22.82 -21.42 -14.56
C ALA A 276 -24.17 -21.96 -15.09
N PRO A 277 -24.29 -22.30 -16.38
CA PRO A 277 -25.51 -22.86 -16.91
C PRO A 277 -25.85 -24.13 -16.13
N ARG A 278 -27.10 -24.22 -15.67
CA ARG A 278 -27.63 -25.44 -15.05
C ARG A 278 -27.45 -26.59 -16.05
N PRO A 279 -26.92 -27.74 -15.60
CA PRO A 279 -26.89 -28.93 -16.46
C PRO A 279 -28.31 -29.27 -16.91
N GLU A 280 -28.52 -29.40 -18.20
CA GLU A 280 -29.78 -29.85 -18.80
C GLU A 280 -30.15 -31.24 -18.23
N ARG A 281 -31.37 -31.36 -17.76
CA ARG A 281 -31.93 -32.66 -17.36
C ARG A 281 -31.93 -33.59 -18.57
N PRO A 282 -31.40 -34.80 -18.44
CA PRO A 282 -31.50 -35.76 -19.53
C PRO A 282 -32.98 -36.08 -19.83
N PRO A 283 -33.36 -36.31 -21.11
CA PRO A 283 -34.73 -36.62 -21.47
C PRO A 283 -35.21 -37.92 -20.83
N ALA A 284 -36.44 -37.87 -20.37
CA ALA A 284 -37.10 -39.02 -19.75
C ALA A 284 -37.18 -40.21 -20.73
N SER A 285 -36.62 -41.34 -20.33
CA SER A 285 -36.73 -42.60 -21.06
C SER A 285 -38.20 -43.07 -21.16
N PRO A 286 -38.67 -43.65 -22.29
CA PRO A 286 -40.02 -44.14 -22.42
C PRO A 286 -40.27 -45.37 -21.55
N ARG A 287 -41.40 -45.36 -20.86
CA ARG A 287 -41.92 -46.50 -20.10
C ARG A 287 -42.23 -47.64 -21.06
N THR A 288 -41.46 -48.71 -21.03
CA THR A 288 -41.83 -49.99 -21.60
C THR A 288 -42.39 -50.89 -20.48
N GLY A 289 -43.43 -51.58 -20.91
CA GLY A 289 -44.39 -52.33 -20.09
C GLY A 289 -43.82 -53.42 -19.20
N ARG A 290 -44.65 -53.71 -18.22
CA ARG A 290 -44.58 -54.79 -17.29
C ARG A 290 -44.62 -56.17 -17.96
N PRO A 291 -43.85 -57.14 -17.54
CA PRO A 291 -44.25 -58.55 -17.62
C PRO A 291 -44.43 -59.18 -16.26
N SER A 292 -45.34 -60.07 -16.27
CA SER A 292 -45.95 -60.93 -15.23
C SER A 292 -45.02 -61.86 -14.47
N ALA A 293 -45.46 -62.21 -13.29
CA ALA A 293 -44.82 -62.99 -12.22
C ALA A 293 -44.63 -64.51 -12.55
N PRO A 294 -44.03 -65.27 -11.61
CA PRO A 294 -43.10 -66.39 -11.86
C PRO A 294 -43.75 -67.80 -11.74
N PRO A 295 -42.98 -68.84 -11.87
CA PRO A 295 -43.14 -69.96 -11.00
C PRO A 295 -41.86 -70.49 -10.29
N SER A 296 -42.15 -71.03 -9.14
CA SER A 296 -41.47 -71.75 -8.10
C SER A 296 -40.31 -72.69 -8.41
N ARG A 297 -39.45 -72.74 -7.41
CA ARG A 297 -38.41 -73.68 -6.93
C ARG A 297 -38.44 -75.12 -7.43
N PRO A 298 -37.34 -75.92 -7.35
CA PRO A 298 -36.85 -76.51 -6.11
C PRO A 298 -35.35 -76.62 -5.87
N THR A 299 -35.02 -76.60 -4.60
CA THR A 299 -34.09 -77.37 -3.73
C THR A 299 -32.92 -78.21 -4.29
N GLY A 300 -31.82 -78.08 -3.56
CA GLY A 300 -30.78 -79.08 -3.41
C GLY A 300 -29.39 -78.63 -3.72
N GLY A 301 -28.48 -78.49 -2.78
CA GLY A 301 -27.67 -79.43 -2.18
C GLY A 301 -26.21 -79.03 -2.06
N ARG A 302 -25.77 -79.02 -0.82
CA ARG A 302 -24.42 -79.38 -0.31
C ARG A 302 -23.13 -78.75 -0.77
N ARG A 303 -22.54 -78.04 0.20
CA ARG A 303 -21.20 -78.22 0.80
C ARG A 303 -19.99 -78.48 -0.08
N GLN A 304 -18.96 -77.71 0.10
CA GLN A 304 -17.67 -78.12 0.72
C GLN A 304 -16.69 -76.94 0.74
N ASP A 305 -16.14 -76.72 1.89
CA ASP A 305 -14.96 -75.92 2.22
C ASP A 305 -13.69 -76.76 2.00
N PRO A 306 -12.50 -76.20 2.43
CA PRO A 306 -11.43 -75.54 1.67
C PRO A 306 -10.22 -76.51 1.54
N PRO A 307 -8.98 -76.22 1.40
CA PRO A 307 -8.07 -75.16 1.86
C PRO A 307 -7.05 -74.73 0.71
N GLU A 308 -6.28 -73.78 0.84
CA GLU A 308 -5.05 -73.38 1.60
C GLU A 308 -4.85 -71.89 1.51
#